data_7b73039b50889838294c84e6a5aeadd1
#
_entry.id   7b73039b50889838294c84e6a5aeadd1
#
_cell.length_a   1.000
_cell.length_b   1.000
_cell.length_c   1.000
_cell.angle_alpha   90.00
_cell.angle_beta   90.00
_cell.angle_gamma   90.00
#
_symmetry.space_group_name_H-M   'P 1'
#
loop_
_entity.id
_entity.type
_entity.pdbx_description
1 polymer ?
#
loop_
_entity_poly.entity_id
_entity_poly.type
_entity_poly.pdbx_seq_one_letter_code
_entity_poly.pdbx_strand_id
1 'polypeptide(L)'
;MISVCLGASHWLDLNLRVVRITTVVPDLMAEEDLQRFLLKVQQLNALVSSLDADPERRRQLAACSDHNAVVQLARSWGYSIGRRWGEPSVESPCRSNLLTEAPSASGQETEEELCSGRDWRLMRISSNGSRSPDGFWYQQQEHEWLTLLKGSARLRLEDPEEWIELSVGDQLMLPAGRRHRLERTDSDPATVWLALYWNESPGEHQIHSIV
;
A
#
# COMPACT_ATOMS: atom_id res chain seq x y z
N MET A 1 2.85 62.12 32.97
CA MET A 1 4.05 62.57 33.66
C MET A 1 5.18 61.54 33.41
N ILE A 2 6.25 62.07 32.85
CA ILE A 2 7.61 61.56 32.81
C ILE A 2 7.81 60.29 31.96
N SER A 3 8.11 60.39 30.72
CA SER A 3 9.33 60.71 29.97
C SER A 3 10.63 60.28 30.68
N VAL A 4 11.38 59.38 30.05
CA VAL A 4 12.82 59.53 29.76
C VAL A 4 13.26 58.51 28.73
N CYS A 5 13.98 59.05 27.75
CA CYS A 5 14.65 58.43 26.59
C CYS A 5 16.02 57.85 26.96
N LEU A 6 16.59 57.22 25.91
CA LEU A 6 18.00 56.96 25.57
C LEU A 6 18.55 55.65 26.15
N GLY A 7 19.23 54.83 25.40
CA GLY A 7 19.88 54.94 24.10
C GLY A 7 20.78 53.74 23.86
N ALA A 8 21.15 53.64 22.60
CA ALA A 8 22.39 53.04 22.08
C ALA A 8 22.57 51.49 22.08
N SER A 9 22.36 50.93 20.90
CA SER A 9 23.26 50.08 20.11
C SER A 9 24.32 49.23 20.85
N HIS A 10 24.13 47.93 20.80
CA HIS A 10 25.25 47.00 20.54
C HIS A 10 24.73 45.79 19.78
N TRP A 11 25.15 45.69 18.54
CA TRP A 11 25.03 44.48 17.73
C TRP A 11 25.97 43.44 18.31
N LEU A 12 25.44 42.37 18.87
CA LEU A 12 26.17 41.15 19.10
C LEU A 12 25.53 40.06 18.22
N ASP A 13 26.28 39.76 17.19
CA ASP A 13 26.10 38.62 16.31
C ASP A 13 26.18 37.34 17.16
N LEU A 14 25.03 36.77 17.51
CA LEU A 14 24.96 35.45 18.08
C LEU A 14 24.47 34.51 16.97
N ASN A 15 25.43 33.84 16.31
CA ASN A 15 25.24 32.66 15.51
C ASN A 15 24.51 31.58 16.33
N LEU A 16 23.19 31.66 16.40
CA LEU A 16 22.38 30.58 16.90
C LEU A 16 22.33 29.48 15.81
N ARG A 17 23.26 28.53 15.91
CA ARG A 17 23.11 27.23 15.31
C ARG A 17 21.78 26.66 15.80
N VAL A 18 20.78 26.69 14.93
CA VAL A 18 19.57 25.91 15.12
C VAL A 18 19.98 24.43 15.06
N VAL A 19 20.21 23.86 16.22
CA VAL A 19 20.28 22.40 16.37
C VAL A 19 18.89 21.92 16.07
N ARG A 20 18.67 21.41 14.86
CA ARG A 20 17.50 20.60 14.56
C ARG A 20 17.58 19.38 15.49
N ILE A 21 16.83 19.43 16.57
CA ILE A 21 16.49 18.23 17.33
C ILE A 21 15.58 17.44 16.40
N THR A 22 16.16 16.49 15.70
CA THR A 22 15.38 15.44 15.02
C THR A 22 14.75 14.65 16.16
N THR A 23 13.51 14.97 16.49
CA THR A 23 12.67 14.09 17.29
C THR A 23 12.58 12.80 16.50
N VAL A 24 13.30 11.78 16.94
CA VAL A 24 13.09 10.40 16.51
C VAL A 24 11.67 10.09 16.93
N VAL A 25 10.74 10.12 15.99
CA VAL A 25 9.38 9.60 16.18
C VAL A 25 9.60 8.12 16.49
N PRO A 26 9.23 7.64 17.69
CA PRO A 26 9.32 6.21 17.97
C PRO A 26 8.56 5.46 16.87
N ASP A 27 9.13 4.36 16.46
CA ASP A 27 8.61 3.55 15.36
C ASP A 27 7.16 3.15 15.68
N LEU A 28 6.21 3.87 15.07
CA LEU A 28 4.77 3.65 15.24
C LEU A 28 4.39 2.18 14.94
N MET A 29 5.16 1.53 14.08
CA MET A 29 4.98 0.12 13.75
C MET A 29 5.32 -0.80 14.93
N ALA A 30 6.39 -0.48 15.68
CA ALA A 30 6.76 -1.26 16.87
C ALA A 30 5.72 -1.13 17.99
N GLU A 31 5.12 0.06 18.14
CA GLU A 31 4.05 0.29 19.12
C GLU A 31 2.77 -0.46 18.73
N GLU A 32 2.37 -0.41 17.46
CA GLU A 32 1.20 -1.16 16.98
C GLU A 32 1.38 -2.67 17.10
N ASP A 33 2.58 -3.18 16.84
CA ASP A 33 2.91 -4.60 17.03
C ASP A 33 2.86 -4.99 18.50
N LEU A 34 3.35 -4.13 19.40
CA LEU A 34 3.27 -4.33 20.83
C LEU A 34 1.81 -4.37 21.30
N GLN A 35 0.98 -3.44 20.84
CA GLN A 35 -0.45 -3.40 21.18
C GLN A 35 -1.18 -4.67 20.67
N ARG A 36 -0.89 -5.12 19.47
CA ARG A 36 -1.42 -6.38 18.92
C ARG A 36 -0.99 -7.59 19.76
N PHE A 37 0.25 -7.60 20.23
CA PHE A 37 0.74 -8.64 21.14
C PHE A 37 -0.02 -8.65 22.47
N LEU A 38 -0.15 -7.49 23.11
CA LEU A 38 -0.84 -7.37 24.39
C LEU A 38 -2.30 -7.82 24.29
N LEU A 39 -2.99 -7.47 23.19
CA LEU A 39 -4.34 -7.95 22.92
C LEU A 39 -4.41 -9.47 22.80
N LYS A 40 -3.46 -10.10 22.11
CA LYS A 40 -3.39 -11.58 22.02
C LYS A 40 -3.17 -12.23 23.39
N VAL A 41 -2.28 -11.67 24.20
CA VAL A 41 -2.06 -12.17 25.58
C VAL A 41 -3.33 -12.08 26.42
N GLN A 42 -4.08 -10.98 26.30
CA GLN A 42 -5.36 -10.82 26.99
C GLN A 42 -6.38 -11.87 26.51
N GLN A 43 -6.49 -12.11 25.22
CA GLN A 43 -7.38 -13.12 24.65
C GLN A 43 -7.03 -14.54 25.09
N LEU A 44 -5.74 -14.87 25.15
CA LEU A 44 -5.26 -16.16 25.67
C LEU A 44 -5.61 -16.35 27.15
N ASN A 45 -5.38 -15.34 27.97
CA ASN A 45 -5.70 -15.39 29.39
C ASN A 45 -7.21 -15.54 29.60
N ALA A 46 -8.04 -14.81 28.84
CA ALA A 46 -9.48 -14.93 28.90
C ALA A 46 -9.97 -16.33 28.48
N LEU A 47 -9.37 -16.91 27.43
CA LEU A 47 -9.66 -18.28 27.02
C LEU A 47 -9.32 -19.25 28.14
N VAL A 48 -8.12 -19.20 28.72
CA VAL A 48 -7.70 -20.07 29.82
C VAL A 48 -8.68 -20.00 31.00
N SER A 49 -9.04 -18.78 31.40
CA SER A 49 -10.02 -18.59 32.49
C SER A 49 -11.38 -19.21 32.15
N SER A 50 -11.81 -19.16 30.88
CA SER A 50 -13.06 -19.77 30.44
C SER A 50 -13.01 -21.32 30.50
N LEU A 51 -11.83 -21.90 30.24
CA LEU A 51 -11.63 -23.37 30.35
C LEU A 51 -11.63 -23.84 31.79
N ASP A 52 -11.20 -23.02 32.74
CA ASP A 52 -11.24 -23.30 34.15
C ASP A 52 -12.67 -23.25 34.70
N ALA A 53 -13.49 -22.37 34.16
CA ALA A 53 -14.90 -22.20 34.54
C ALA A 53 -15.82 -23.24 33.89
N ASP A 54 -15.45 -23.81 32.72
CA ASP A 54 -16.29 -24.71 31.93
C ASP A 54 -15.52 -26.00 31.53
N PRO A 55 -15.69 -27.10 32.25
CA PRO A 55 -15.05 -28.40 31.94
C PRO A 55 -15.41 -28.95 30.56
N GLU A 56 -16.58 -28.57 30.00
CA GLU A 56 -16.99 -29.01 28.66
C GLU A 56 -16.14 -28.35 27.59
N ARG A 57 -15.92 -27.04 27.69
CA ARG A 57 -14.99 -26.32 26.79
C ARG A 57 -13.58 -26.92 26.82
N ARG A 58 -13.10 -27.27 28.00
CA ARG A 58 -11.79 -27.91 28.16
C ARG A 58 -11.73 -29.26 27.42
N ARG A 59 -12.79 -30.08 27.50
CA ARG A 59 -12.87 -31.35 26.76
C ARG A 59 -12.89 -31.16 25.27
N GLN A 60 -13.68 -30.19 24.78
CA GLN A 60 -13.76 -29.86 23.35
C GLN A 60 -12.42 -29.37 22.80
N LEU A 61 -11.71 -28.51 23.54
CA LEU A 61 -10.38 -28.03 23.14
C LEU A 61 -9.36 -29.18 23.11
N ALA A 62 -9.40 -30.08 24.11
CA ALA A 62 -8.50 -31.24 24.18
C ALA A 62 -8.78 -32.28 23.07
N ALA A 63 -9.96 -32.29 22.50
CA ALA A 63 -10.33 -33.14 21.37
C ALA A 63 -9.90 -32.59 19.99
N CYS A 64 -9.38 -31.37 19.92
CA CYS A 64 -8.89 -30.79 18.66
C CYS A 64 -7.68 -31.57 18.14
N SER A 65 -7.69 -31.93 16.86
CA SER A 65 -6.65 -32.71 16.19
C SER A 65 -5.37 -31.93 15.92
N ASP A 66 -5.47 -30.61 15.78
CA ASP A 66 -4.37 -29.73 15.42
C ASP A 66 -4.60 -28.30 15.92
N HIS A 67 -3.56 -27.47 15.77
CA HIS A 67 -3.59 -26.08 16.21
C HIS A 67 -4.66 -25.24 15.49
N ASN A 68 -4.99 -25.55 14.24
CA ASN A 68 -6.00 -24.82 13.49
C ASN A 68 -7.40 -25.05 14.05
N ALA A 69 -7.70 -26.31 14.41
CA ALA A 69 -8.94 -26.67 15.07
C ALA A 69 -9.08 -25.94 16.42
N VAL A 70 -7.99 -25.84 17.19
CA VAL A 70 -7.95 -25.07 18.46
C VAL A 70 -8.27 -23.60 18.20
N VAL A 71 -7.64 -22.97 17.21
CA VAL A 71 -7.88 -21.55 16.88
C VAL A 71 -9.31 -21.29 16.43
N GLN A 72 -9.86 -22.17 15.59
CA GLN A 72 -11.24 -22.04 15.11
C GLN A 72 -12.26 -22.25 16.23
N LEU A 73 -12.05 -23.23 17.09
CA LEU A 73 -12.89 -23.47 18.24
C LEU A 73 -12.86 -22.31 19.23
N ALA A 74 -11.68 -21.79 19.54
CA ALA A 74 -11.54 -20.59 20.39
C ALA A 74 -12.27 -19.38 19.77
N ARG A 75 -12.17 -19.21 18.45
CA ARG A 75 -12.87 -18.13 17.72
C ARG A 75 -14.40 -18.29 17.81
N SER A 76 -14.94 -19.50 17.72
CA SER A 76 -16.38 -19.73 17.88
C SER A 76 -16.89 -19.37 19.28
N TRP A 77 -16.01 -19.34 20.28
CA TRP A 77 -16.29 -18.89 21.64
C TRP A 77 -16.00 -17.39 21.86
N GLY A 78 -15.58 -16.67 20.80
CA GLY A 78 -15.31 -15.24 20.84
C GLY A 78 -13.87 -14.85 21.18
N TYR A 79 -12.91 -15.81 21.20
CA TYR A 79 -11.51 -15.54 21.51
C TYR A 79 -10.64 -15.53 20.25
N SER A 80 -9.95 -14.41 20.00
CA SER A 80 -9.02 -14.26 18.88
C SER A 80 -7.58 -14.52 19.32
N ILE A 81 -7.17 -15.79 19.35
CA ILE A 81 -5.81 -16.18 19.80
C ILE A 81 -4.77 -16.22 18.66
N GLY A 82 -5.21 -16.26 17.40
CA GLY A 82 -4.32 -16.36 16.23
C GLY A 82 -3.56 -17.69 16.16
N ARG A 83 -2.93 -17.94 15.01
CA ARG A 83 -2.16 -19.17 14.79
C ARG A 83 -0.74 -19.08 15.30
N ARG A 84 -0.04 -18.01 14.94
CA ARG A 84 1.35 -17.72 15.29
C ARG A 84 1.55 -16.22 15.52
N TRP A 85 2.65 -15.90 16.16
CA TRP A 85 3.13 -14.52 16.23
C TRP A 85 3.37 -13.98 14.82
N GLY A 86 2.81 -12.80 14.49
CA GLY A 86 3.01 -12.15 13.19
C GLY A 86 2.17 -12.70 12.03
N GLU A 87 1.39 -13.79 12.21
CA GLU A 87 0.44 -14.18 11.18
C GLU A 87 -0.76 -13.21 11.19
N PRO A 88 -1.08 -12.59 10.06
CA PRO A 88 -2.32 -11.83 9.94
C PRO A 88 -3.51 -12.75 10.22
N SER A 89 -4.59 -12.21 10.77
CA SER A 89 -5.86 -12.94 10.85
C SER A 89 -6.17 -13.47 9.45
N VAL A 90 -6.39 -14.78 9.33
CA VAL A 90 -6.85 -15.35 8.06
C VAL A 90 -8.28 -14.86 7.88
N GLU A 91 -8.43 -13.69 7.32
CA GLU A 91 -9.66 -13.29 6.66
C GLU A 91 -9.92 -14.32 5.56
N SER A 92 -11.15 -14.72 5.41
CA SER A 92 -11.52 -15.63 4.32
C SER A 92 -10.96 -15.05 3.03
N PRO A 93 -10.28 -15.85 2.18
CA PRO A 93 -9.67 -15.31 0.98
C PRO A 93 -10.74 -14.57 0.17
N CYS A 94 -10.54 -13.27 0.00
CA CYS A 94 -11.39 -12.47 -0.87
C CYS A 94 -11.11 -12.90 -2.30
N ARG A 95 -12.13 -13.40 -3.00
CA ARG A 95 -12.06 -13.72 -4.42
C ARG A 95 -12.80 -12.67 -5.21
N SER A 96 -12.10 -11.92 -6.01
CA SER A 96 -12.67 -11.02 -7.01
C SER A 96 -12.11 -11.33 -8.39
N ASN A 97 -12.76 -10.83 -9.42
CA ASN A 97 -12.24 -10.92 -10.78
C ASN A 97 -12.02 -9.50 -11.30
N LEU A 98 -10.78 -9.16 -11.58
CA LEU A 98 -10.38 -7.82 -12.02
C LEU A 98 -11.07 -7.35 -13.32
N LEU A 99 -11.67 -8.27 -14.07
CA LEU A 99 -12.32 -7.97 -15.35
C LEU A 99 -13.84 -7.81 -15.26
N THR A 100 -14.46 -8.04 -14.10
CA THR A 100 -15.93 -8.08 -13.96
C THR A 100 -16.58 -6.77 -13.58
N GLU A 101 -15.82 -5.74 -13.23
CA GLU A 101 -16.37 -4.45 -12.83
C GLU A 101 -16.76 -3.59 -14.04
N ALA A 102 -17.74 -2.70 -13.80
CA ALA A 102 -18.18 -1.75 -14.81
C ALA A 102 -17.02 -0.84 -15.24
N PRO A 103 -16.87 -0.57 -16.53
CA PRO A 103 -15.88 0.37 -17.00
C PRO A 103 -16.18 1.78 -16.45
N SER A 104 -15.16 2.60 -16.33
CA SER A 104 -15.27 4.04 -16.05
C SER A 104 -16.19 4.73 -17.07
N ALA A 105 -16.67 5.92 -16.75
CA ALA A 105 -17.43 6.73 -17.72
C ALA A 105 -16.58 6.99 -18.99
N SER A 106 -17.26 7.15 -20.13
CA SER A 106 -16.57 7.38 -21.41
C SER A 106 -15.58 8.55 -21.33
N GLY A 107 -14.37 8.34 -21.82
CA GLY A 107 -13.28 9.31 -21.79
C GLY A 107 -12.58 9.45 -20.43
N GLN A 108 -12.90 8.59 -19.45
CA GLN A 108 -12.35 8.68 -18.09
C GLN A 108 -11.58 7.43 -17.71
N GLU A 109 -10.78 7.57 -16.64
CA GLU A 109 -10.13 6.49 -15.94
C GLU A 109 -10.65 6.40 -14.51
N THR A 110 -10.67 5.18 -13.98
CA THR A 110 -10.87 4.90 -12.56
C THR A 110 -9.74 4.05 -12.05
N GLU A 111 -9.25 4.39 -10.87
CA GLU A 111 -8.17 3.71 -10.18
C GLU A 111 -8.71 3.07 -8.90
N GLU A 112 -8.30 1.84 -8.65
CA GLU A 112 -8.61 1.10 -7.44
C GLU A 112 -7.34 0.49 -6.87
N GLU A 113 -7.03 0.81 -5.62
CA GLU A 113 -5.95 0.16 -4.90
C GLU A 113 -6.39 -1.25 -4.48
N LEU A 114 -5.69 -2.27 -4.96
CA LEU A 114 -5.96 -3.67 -4.63
C LEU A 114 -5.26 -4.08 -3.33
N CYS A 115 -4.05 -3.64 -3.16
CA CYS A 115 -3.25 -3.82 -1.95
C CYS A 115 -2.03 -2.90 -1.99
N SER A 116 -1.48 -2.62 -0.82
CA SER A 116 -0.30 -1.77 -0.69
C SER A 116 0.57 -2.20 0.49
N GLY A 117 1.81 -1.75 0.50
CA GLY A 117 2.77 -1.88 1.57
C GLY A 117 3.44 -0.54 1.87
N ARG A 118 4.56 -0.57 2.61
CA ARG A 118 5.26 0.67 3.01
C ARG A 118 5.71 1.49 1.80
N ASP A 119 6.29 0.83 0.81
CA ASP A 119 6.99 1.49 -0.30
C ASP A 119 6.46 1.04 -1.67
N TRP A 120 5.29 0.41 -1.72
CA TRP A 120 4.68 -0.08 -2.94
C TRP A 120 3.14 -0.11 -2.86
N ARG A 121 2.48 -0.01 -4.00
CA ARG A 121 1.04 -0.23 -4.17
C ARG A 121 0.73 -0.94 -5.49
N LEU A 122 -0.26 -1.80 -5.46
CA LEU A 122 -0.81 -2.49 -6.62
C LEU A 122 -2.17 -1.91 -6.96
N MET A 123 -2.32 -1.44 -8.18
CA MET A 123 -3.51 -0.74 -8.65
C MET A 123 -4.17 -1.50 -9.78
N ARG A 124 -5.49 -1.48 -9.81
CA ARG A 124 -6.28 -1.75 -11.01
C ARG A 124 -6.70 -0.41 -11.61
N ILE A 125 -6.45 -0.24 -12.90
CA ILE A 125 -6.86 0.94 -13.65
C ILE A 125 -7.83 0.51 -14.73
N SER A 126 -8.93 1.21 -14.88
CA SER A 126 -9.90 0.99 -15.95
C SER A 126 -10.04 2.27 -16.77
N SER A 127 -9.67 2.18 -18.05
CA SER A 127 -9.67 3.31 -19.00
C SER A 127 -10.73 3.08 -20.06
N ASN A 128 -11.68 4.00 -20.21
CA ASN A 128 -12.77 3.90 -21.16
C ASN A 128 -12.61 4.94 -22.28
N GLY A 129 -11.77 4.66 -23.27
CA GLY A 129 -11.46 5.61 -24.34
C GLY A 129 -10.77 6.86 -23.83
N SER A 130 -10.08 6.77 -22.70
CA SER A 130 -9.35 7.88 -22.09
C SER A 130 -8.02 8.13 -22.79
N ARG A 131 -7.54 9.37 -22.69
CA ARG A 131 -6.23 9.83 -23.13
C ARG A 131 -5.77 10.98 -22.24
N SER A 132 -4.47 11.19 -22.17
CA SER A 132 -3.91 12.35 -21.50
C SER A 132 -4.36 13.65 -22.18
N PRO A 133 -4.71 14.69 -21.41
CA PRO A 133 -4.99 16.01 -21.97
C PRO A 133 -3.82 16.54 -22.83
N ASP A 134 -4.11 17.44 -23.75
CA ASP A 134 -3.10 18.03 -24.60
C ASP A 134 -2.03 18.75 -23.77
N GLY A 135 -0.77 18.43 -24.03
CA GLY A 135 0.37 18.98 -23.30
C GLY A 135 0.63 18.36 -21.90
N PHE A 136 -0.25 17.49 -21.42
CA PHE A 136 -0.05 16.81 -20.13
C PHE A 136 0.87 15.61 -20.27
N TRP A 137 1.81 15.48 -19.33
CA TRP A 137 2.75 14.37 -19.20
C TRP A 137 2.79 13.91 -17.76
N TYR A 138 2.67 12.62 -17.55
CA TYR A 138 2.96 12.00 -16.26
C TYR A 138 4.46 12.04 -16.01
N GLN A 139 4.83 12.37 -14.78
CA GLN A 139 6.21 12.29 -14.28
C GLN A 139 6.15 12.05 -12.79
N GLN A 140 6.35 10.83 -12.39
CA GLN A 140 6.24 10.38 -11.00
C GLN A 140 7.60 9.99 -10.43
N GLN A 141 7.72 10.03 -9.10
CA GLN A 141 8.94 9.65 -8.39
C GLN A 141 9.04 8.13 -8.13
N GLU A 142 7.97 7.41 -8.39
CA GLU A 142 7.88 5.98 -8.23
C GLU A 142 8.23 5.28 -9.56
N HIS A 143 8.80 4.09 -9.45
CA HIS A 143 8.83 3.14 -10.56
C HIS A 143 7.43 2.61 -10.79
N GLU A 144 7.10 2.31 -12.03
CA GLU A 144 5.84 1.71 -12.42
C GLU A 144 6.06 0.53 -13.34
N TRP A 145 5.57 -0.64 -12.94
CA TRP A 145 5.42 -1.77 -13.83
C TRP A 145 3.94 -1.96 -14.14
N LEU A 146 3.60 -2.07 -15.40
CA LEU A 146 2.20 -2.25 -15.81
C LEU A 146 2.07 -3.39 -16.82
N THR A 147 0.89 -4.01 -16.84
CA THR A 147 0.46 -4.98 -17.85
C THR A 147 -1.00 -4.77 -18.21
N LEU A 148 -1.35 -5.05 -19.47
CA LEU A 148 -2.73 -5.03 -19.91
C LEU A 148 -3.41 -6.38 -19.63
N LEU A 149 -4.55 -6.31 -18.95
CA LEU A 149 -5.44 -7.47 -18.72
C LEU A 149 -6.57 -7.54 -19.74
N LYS A 150 -6.93 -6.39 -20.37
CA LYS A 150 -8.03 -6.28 -21.32
C LYS A 150 -7.85 -5.04 -22.20
N GLY A 151 -8.31 -5.11 -23.45
CA GLY A 151 -8.27 -3.99 -24.40
C GLY A 151 -6.89 -3.75 -24.99
N SER A 152 -6.69 -2.55 -25.51
CA SER A 152 -5.41 -2.09 -26.04
C SER A 152 -5.13 -0.65 -25.63
N ALA A 153 -3.87 -0.23 -25.73
CA ALA A 153 -3.46 1.13 -25.41
C ALA A 153 -2.26 1.56 -26.23
N ARG A 154 -2.08 2.88 -26.32
CA ARG A 154 -0.89 3.51 -26.87
C ARG A 154 -0.34 4.52 -25.89
N LEU A 155 0.93 4.36 -25.52
CA LEU A 155 1.69 5.35 -24.76
C LEU A 155 2.70 6.06 -25.65
N ARG A 156 3.04 7.27 -25.22
CA ARG A 156 4.18 8.00 -25.76
C ARG A 156 5.12 8.35 -24.61
N LEU A 157 6.38 8.00 -24.79
CA LEU A 157 7.46 8.34 -23.87
C LEU A 157 8.21 9.57 -24.40
N GLU A 158 8.75 10.37 -23.47
CA GLU A 158 9.61 11.51 -23.81
C GLU A 158 11.05 11.17 -23.43
N ASP A 159 12.00 11.56 -24.26
CA ASP A 159 13.45 11.51 -24.06
C ASP A 159 14.04 10.11 -23.67
N PRO A 160 14.30 9.25 -24.64
CA PRO A 160 14.03 9.43 -26.08
C PRO A 160 12.55 9.29 -26.38
N GLU A 161 12.10 9.96 -27.45
CA GLU A 161 10.71 9.82 -27.88
C GLU A 161 10.46 8.41 -28.41
N GLU A 162 9.45 7.75 -27.85
CA GLU A 162 9.07 6.41 -28.24
C GLU A 162 7.56 6.25 -28.17
N TRP A 163 7.00 5.54 -29.15
CA TRP A 163 5.58 5.18 -29.19
C TRP A 163 5.45 3.70 -28.93
N ILE A 164 4.67 3.35 -27.92
CA ILE A 164 4.48 1.98 -27.47
C ILE A 164 3.02 1.58 -27.63
N GLU A 165 2.77 0.58 -28.47
CA GLU A 165 1.48 -0.08 -28.56
C GLU A 165 1.47 -1.25 -27.59
N LEU A 166 0.40 -1.36 -26.80
CA LEU A 166 0.20 -2.43 -25.83
C LEU A 166 -1.09 -3.19 -26.12
N SER A 167 -0.99 -4.49 -26.08
CA SER A 167 -2.08 -5.47 -26.20
C SER A 167 -2.17 -6.31 -24.93
N VAL A 168 -3.23 -7.11 -24.80
CA VAL A 168 -3.41 -7.99 -23.64
C VAL A 168 -2.19 -8.91 -23.44
N GLY A 169 -1.64 -8.90 -22.23
CA GLY A 169 -0.46 -9.67 -21.84
C GLY A 169 0.88 -8.93 -22.03
N ASP A 170 0.90 -7.81 -22.77
CA ASP A 170 2.08 -6.98 -22.83
C ASP A 170 2.34 -6.31 -21.49
N GLN A 171 3.61 -6.14 -21.17
CA GLN A 171 4.07 -5.46 -19.97
C GLN A 171 5.04 -4.33 -20.31
N LEU A 172 5.06 -3.32 -19.48
CA LEU A 172 5.95 -2.18 -19.62
C LEU A 172 6.51 -1.78 -18.26
N MET A 173 7.80 -1.45 -18.23
CA MET A 173 8.48 -0.91 -17.08
C MET A 173 8.79 0.57 -17.33
N LEU A 174 8.24 1.43 -16.48
CA LEU A 174 8.49 2.87 -16.49
C LEU A 174 9.35 3.23 -15.27
N PRO A 175 10.63 3.54 -15.44
CA PRO A 175 11.48 4.00 -14.34
C PRO A 175 10.96 5.30 -13.73
N ALA A 176 11.25 5.50 -12.46
CA ALA A 176 10.98 6.78 -11.77
C ALA A 176 11.51 7.97 -12.59
N GLY A 177 10.70 9.01 -12.67
CA GLY A 177 11.01 10.20 -13.45
C GLY A 177 10.82 10.09 -14.97
N ARG A 178 10.55 8.88 -15.50
CA ARG A 178 10.30 8.71 -16.94
C ARG A 178 9.02 9.41 -17.37
N ARG A 179 9.13 10.46 -18.14
CA ARG A 179 7.96 11.18 -18.66
C ARG A 179 7.26 10.36 -19.74
N HIS A 180 5.97 10.18 -19.53
CA HIS A 180 5.10 9.43 -20.44
C HIS A 180 3.70 10.02 -20.47
N ARG A 181 2.92 9.66 -21.48
CA ARG A 181 1.53 10.03 -21.58
C ARG A 181 0.71 8.94 -22.26
N LEU A 182 -0.56 8.90 -21.93
CA LEU A 182 -1.52 8.02 -22.56
C LEU A 182 -2.09 8.69 -23.82
N GLU A 183 -1.88 8.09 -24.96
CA GLU A 183 -2.36 8.63 -26.23
C GLU A 183 -3.70 8.02 -26.65
N ARG A 184 -3.94 6.76 -26.27
CA ARG A 184 -5.17 6.04 -26.62
C ARG A 184 -5.41 4.88 -25.67
N THR A 185 -6.67 4.65 -25.35
CA THR A 185 -7.19 3.39 -24.80
C THR A 185 -8.46 2.99 -25.57
N ASP A 186 -8.87 1.73 -25.43
CA ASP A 186 -10.13 1.26 -26.01
C ASP A 186 -11.32 1.67 -25.13
N SER A 187 -12.48 1.79 -25.76
CA SER A 187 -13.75 2.04 -25.08
C SER A 187 -14.69 0.85 -25.08
N ASP A 188 -14.54 -0.04 -26.06
CA ASP A 188 -15.36 -1.28 -26.19
C ASP A 188 -14.48 -2.41 -26.78
N PRO A 189 -14.01 -3.35 -25.97
CA PRO A 189 -14.05 -3.34 -24.51
C PRO A 189 -13.11 -2.28 -23.90
N ALA A 190 -13.48 -1.69 -22.79
CA ALA A 190 -12.61 -0.76 -22.07
C ALA A 190 -11.28 -1.43 -21.69
N THR A 191 -10.19 -0.66 -21.67
CA THR A 191 -8.87 -1.13 -21.31
C THR A 191 -8.76 -1.31 -19.79
N VAL A 192 -8.22 -2.45 -19.35
CA VAL A 192 -7.98 -2.75 -17.93
C VAL A 192 -6.50 -3.06 -17.74
N TRP A 193 -5.91 -2.37 -16.78
CA TRP A 193 -4.51 -2.47 -16.42
C TRP A 193 -4.34 -3.02 -15.00
N LEU A 194 -3.23 -3.70 -14.80
CA LEU A 194 -2.67 -3.95 -13.49
C LEU A 194 -1.34 -3.19 -13.42
N ALA A 195 -1.22 -2.29 -12.46
CA ALA A 195 -0.03 -1.45 -12.29
C ALA A 195 0.53 -1.61 -10.88
N LEU A 196 1.84 -1.85 -10.78
CA LEU A 196 2.59 -1.89 -9.54
C LEU A 196 3.49 -0.67 -9.48
N TYR A 197 3.33 0.13 -8.43
CA TYR A 197 4.17 1.29 -8.13
C TYR A 197 5.04 1.00 -6.93
N TRP A 198 6.30 1.43 -6.97
CA TRP A 198 7.18 1.34 -5.81
C TRP A 198 8.26 2.41 -5.80
N ASN A 199 8.75 2.71 -4.60
CA ASN A 199 9.93 3.54 -4.40
C ASN A 199 11.16 2.64 -4.21
N GLU A 200 12.32 3.07 -4.73
CA GLU A 200 13.57 2.42 -4.36
C GLU A 200 13.88 2.71 -2.89
N SER A 201 14.01 1.67 -2.09
CA SER A 201 14.60 1.81 -0.77
C SER A 201 16.09 2.13 -0.91
N PRO A 202 16.65 3.12 -0.20
CA PRO A 202 18.06 3.40 -0.26
C PRO A 202 18.86 2.17 0.21
N GLY A 203 19.40 1.40 -0.73
CA GLY A 203 20.27 0.24 -0.46
C GLY A 203 19.94 -1.08 -1.13
N GLU A 204 18.88 -1.23 -1.91
CA GLU A 204 18.57 -2.47 -2.62
C GLU A 204 18.82 -2.36 -4.14
N HIS A 205 19.60 -3.31 -4.63
CA HIS A 205 20.14 -3.36 -5.97
C HIS A 205 19.23 -4.09 -6.97
N GLN A 206 19.12 -3.49 -8.14
CA GLN A 206 18.96 -4.07 -9.48
C GLN A 206 17.88 -5.14 -9.67
N ILE A 207 16.78 -4.71 -10.26
CA ILE A 207 15.94 -5.59 -11.07
C ILE A 207 16.76 -5.99 -12.31
N HIS A 208 17.07 -7.28 -12.43
CA HIS A 208 17.69 -7.83 -13.63
C HIS A 208 16.74 -7.62 -14.81
N SER A 209 17.24 -7.01 -15.87
CA SER A 209 16.54 -6.94 -17.15
C SER A 209 16.16 -8.35 -17.56
N ILE A 210 14.88 -8.63 -17.58
CA ILE A 210 14.33 -9.83 -18.22
C ILE A 210 14.28 -9.48 -19.70
N VAL A 211 15.28 -9.94 -20.45
CA VAL A 211 15.30 -9.95 -21.91
C VAL A 211 14.47 -11.12 -22.40
#